data_87aed74dca595b278e81ecdbdb8fa128
#
_entry.id   87aed74dca595b278e81ecdbdb8fa128
#
_cell.length_a   1.000
_cell.length_b   1.000
_cell.length_c   1.000
_cell.angle_alpha   90.00
_cell.angle_beta   90.00
_cell.angle_gamma   90.00
#
_symmetry.space_group_name_H-M   'P 1'
#
loop_
_entity.id
_entity.type
_entity.pdbx_description
1 polymer ?
#
loop_
_entity_poly.entity_id
_entity_poly.type
_entity_poly.pdbx_seq_one_letter_code
_entity_poly.pdbx_strand_id
1 'polypeptide(L)'
;GYNDNDALVENDRTRDKSLSCHTSSCFGLWNREHVFPKSLANPKLDTDIPGPSTDAHHLRAADRTRNSARNNRKYGRGTGTSNYSTLDFHEGLDGPNTAAWYPGDDWKGDAARMIMYMYMRYGSVCLPTAVGVGSKEFTQDEMIDLFLQWNVEDPVSDVEKTRNSYHENTSNYAAQGNRNPFIDNPYLATRIWGGNSAEDTWGIYKNSDTQAPTTPANVT
;
A
#
# COMPACT_ATOMS: atom_id res chain seq x y z
N GLY A 1 2.42 9.30 -9.39
CA GLY A 1 2.63 9.92 -10.68
C GLY A 1 3.83 10.84 -10.70
N TYR A 2 4.23 11.24 -11.86
CA TYR A 2 5.28 12.21 -12.10
C TYR A 2 4.63 13.51 -12.56
N ASN A 3 4.97 14.60 -11.90
CA ASN A 3 4.61 15.93 -12.37
C ASN A 3 5.81 16.48 -13.13
N ASP A 4 5.67 16.67 -14.44
CA ASP A 4 6.72 17.25 -15.30
C ASP A 4 6.61 18.78 -15.41
N ASN A 5 5.71 19.37 -14.61
CA ASN A 5 5.41 20.80 -14.54
C ASN A 5 4.72 21.37 -15.80
N ASP A 6 4.16 20.52 -16.65
CA ASP A 6 3.28 20.97 -17.70
C ASP A 6 1.80 21.07 -17.19
N ALA A 7 0.87 21.52 -18.07
CA ALA A 7 -0.54 21.67 -17.71
C ALA A 7 -1.36 20.39 -17.88
N LEU A 8 -0.75 19.28 -18.33
CA LEU A 8 -1.44 18.04 -18.70
C LEU A 8 -1.37 17.00 -17.58
N VAL A 9 -2.03 17.26 -16.45
CA VAL A 9 -2.05 16.40 -15.25
C VAL A 9 -2.39 14.93 -15.55
N GLU A 10 -3.18 14.67 -16.59
CA GLU A 10 -3.49 13.29 -16.99
C GLU A 10 -2.25 12.51 -17.44
N ASN A 11 -1.29 13.17 -18.07
CA ASN A 11 -0.04 12.57 -18.51
C ASN A 11 0.87 12.19 -17.33
N ASP A 12 0.72 12.85 -16.19
CA ASP A 12 1.48 12.55 -14.99
C ASP A 12 1.19 11.14 -14.44
N ARG A 13 0.04 10.60 -14.76
CA ARG A 13 -0.43 9.29 -14.27
C ARG A 13 -0.16 8.14 -15.22
N THR A 14 0.27 8.44 -16.45
CA THR A 14 0.50 7.43 -17.49
C THR A 14 1.92 7.51 -18.05
N ARG A 15 2.46 6.38 -18.46
CA ARG A 15 3.74 6.29 -19.15
C ARG A 15 3.67 5.15 -20.15
N ASP A 16 4.27 5.33 -21.30
CA ASP A 16 4.43 4.25 -22.27
C ASP A 16 5.31 3.13 -21.65
N LYS A 17 4.89 1.89 -21.83
CA LYS A 17 5.62 0.73 -21.28
C LYS A 17 7.05 0.62 -21.79
N SER A 18 7.35 1.13 -22.99
CA SER A 18 8.69 1.16 -23.58
C SER A 18 9.64 2.11 -22.86
N LEU A 19 9.10 3.08 -22.08
CA LEU A 19 9.88 4.03 -21.31
C LEU A 19 10.32 3.48 -19.95
N SER A 20 10.26 2.18 -19.73
CA SER A 20 10.80 1.54 -18.53
C SER A 20 12.33 1.58 -18.53
N CYS A 21 12.93 1.85 -17.39
CA CYS A 21 14.36 1.87 -17.25
C CYS A 21 14.80 1.46 -15.85
N HIS A 22 15.77 0.57 -15.78
CA HIS A 22 16.27 -0.01 -14.53
C HIS A 22 17.71 0.37 -14.20
N THR A 23 18.28 1.34 -14.94
CA THR A 23 19.64 1.85 -14.72
C THR A 23 19.64 3.22 -14.05
N SER A 24 20.83 3.74 -13.70
CA SER A 24 20.98 4.98 -12.95
C SER A 24 20.70 6.27 -13.74
N SER A 25 20.65 6.23 -15.08
CA SER A 25 20.59 7.41 -15.95
C SER A 25 19.22 7.63 -16.62
N CYS A 26 18.14 7.31 -15.95
CA CYS A 26 16.81 7.22 -16.55
C CYS A 26 15.90 8.39 -16.15
N PHE A 27 16.29 9.61 -16.41
CA PHE A 27 15.45 10.78 -16.19
C PHE A 27 14.19 10.74 -17.08
N GLY A 28 13.02 11.08 -16.53
CA GLY A 28 11.75 11.08 -17.25
C GLY A 28 11.20 9.69 -17.60
N LEU A 29 11.89 8.64 -17.18
CA LEU A 29 11.49 7.24 -17.40
C LEU A 29 10.92 6.65 -16.10
N TRP A 30 10.21 5.52 -16.20
CA TRP A 30 9.68 4.82 -15.05
C TRP A 30 10.46 3.53 -14.75
N ASN A 31 10.43 3.16 -13.50
CA ASN A 31 10.90 1.86 -13.06
C ASN A 31 9.89 1.20 -12.10
N ARG A 32 10.23 0.01 -11.67
CA ARG A 32 9.40 -0.77 -10.77
C ARG A 32 9.63 -0.32 -9.34
N GLU A 33 8.61 0.28 -8.74
CA GLU A 33 8.56 0.62 -7.32
C GLU A 33 8.07 -0.57 -6.51
N HIS A 34 8.80 -0.91 -5.45
CA HIS A 34 8.35 -1.81 -4.41
C HIS A 34 7.72 -0.99 -3.29
N VAL A 35 6.39 -0.90 -3.27
CA VAL A 35 5.65 -0.12 -2.26
C VAL A 35 5.98 -0.61 -0.86
N PHE A 36 6.11 -1.91 -0.65
CA PHE A 36 6.83 -2.45 0.50
C PHE A 36 8.33 -2.54 0.16
N PRO A 37 9.22 -1.72 0.79
CA PRO A 37 10.63 -1.71 0.45
C PRO A 37 11.29 -3.04 0.76
N LYS A 38 11.97 -3.61 -0.22
CA LYS A 38 12.62 -4.93 -0.08
C LYS A 38 13.58 -5.02 1.10
N SER A 39 14.32 -3.95 1.35
CA SER A 39 15.35 -3.91 2.40
C SER A 39 14.80 -3.80 3.81
N LEU A 40 13.52 -3.47 3.98
CA LEU A 40 12.84 -3.35 5.27
C LEU A 40 12.06 -4.61 5.67
N ALA A 41 11.98 -5.58 4.79
CA ALA A 41 11.43 -6.89 5.13
C ALA A 41 12.47 -7.74 5.89
N ASN A 42 11.99 -8.71 6.66
CA ASN A 42 12.86 -9.64 7.38
C ASN A 42 12.40 -11.10 7.19
N PRO A 43 13.14 -11.92 6.43
CA PRO A 43 14.37 -11.57 5.69
C PRO A 43 14.11 -10.58 4.55
N LYS A 44 15.17 -9.86 4.11
CA LYS A 44 15.12 -8.99 2.94
C LYS A 44 14.56 -9.73 1.74
N LEU A 45 13.66 -9.06 0.98
CA LEU A 45 13.01 -9.70 -0.16
C LEU A 45 13.97 -9.91 -1.33
N ASP A 46 13.93 -11.12 -1.87
CA ASP A 46 14.66 -11.50 -3.07
C ASP A 46 13.80 -11.25 -4.32
N THR A 47 14.39 -10.73 -5.40
CA THR A 47 13.72 -10.46 -6.67
C THR A 47 13.95 -11.53 -7.75
N ASP A 48 14.81 -12.49 -7.48
CA ASP A 48 15.22 -13.48 -8.47
C ASP A 48 14.31 -14.73 -8.47
N ILE A 49 13.49 -14.85 -7.44
CA ILE A 49 12.51 -15.94 -7.28
C ILE A 49 11.09 -15.40 -7.09
N PRO A 50 10.05 -16.13 -7.55
CA PRO A 50 8.67 -15.79 -7.22
C PRO A 50 8.42 -15.76 -5.70
N GLY A 51 7.78 -14.69 -5.23
CA GLY A 51 7.52 -14.52 -3.80
C GLY A 51 7.11 -13.09 -3.44
N PRO A 52 7.30 -12.68 -2.17
CA PRO A 52 6.85 -11.35 -1.72
C PRO A 52 7.39 -10.20 -2.56
N SER A 53 8.61 -10.29 -3.07
CA SER A 53 9.25 -9.23 -3.86
C SER A 53 8.70 -9.10 -5.29
N THR A 54 8.13 -10.17 -5.81
CA THR A 54 7.58 -10.21 -7.17
C THR A 54 6.06 -10.16 -7.19
N ASP A 55 5.43 -10.02 -6.02
CA ASP A 55 3.98 -9.93 -5.89
C ASP A 55 3.45 -8.65 -6.55
N ALA A 56 2.57 -8.83 -7.54
CA ALA A 56 2.06 -7.74 -8.35
C ALA A 56 1.23 -6.73 -7.53
N HIS A 57 0.63 -7.17 -6.42
CA HIS A 57 -0.23 -6.30 -5.62
C HIS A 57 0.51 -5.22 -4.83
N HIS A 58 1.84 -5.30 -4.70
CA HIS A 58 2.63 -4.20 -4.13
C HIS A 58 3.62 -3.54 -5.09
N LEU A 59 3.60 -3.94 -6.37
CA LEU A 59 4.44 -3.35 -7.39
C LEU A 59 3.70 -2.22 -8.13
N ARG A 60 4.39 -1.11 -8.37
CA ARG A 60 3.87 0.02 -9.15
C ARG A 60 4.92 0.49 -10.16
N ALA A 61 4.45 0.95 -11.31
CA ALA A 61 5.26 1.81 -12.17
C ALA A 61 5.36 3.19 -11.49
N ALA A 62 6.57 3.64 -11.26
CA ALA A 62 6.82 4.94 -10.64
C ALA A 62 7.89 5.69 -11.43
N ASP A 63 7.79 7.03 -11.47
CA ASP A 63 8.87 7.84 -12.00
C ASP A 63 10.19 7.49 -11.28
N ARG A 64 11.23 7.32 -12.06
CA ARG A 64 12.51 6.85 -11.53
C ARG A 64 13.11 7.82 -10.52
N THR A 65 12.97 9.12 -10.74
CA THR A 65 13.51 10.14 -9.83
C THR A 65 12.75 10.15 -8.51
N ARG A 66 11.42 10.03 -8.57
CA ARG A 66 10.57 9.90 -7.38
C ARG A 66 10.85 8.62 -6.61
N ASN A 67 10.96 7.49 -7.30
CA ASN A 67 11.33 6.23 -6.68
C ASN A 67 12.70 6.32 -5.98
N SER A 68 13.68 6.95 -6.61
CA SER A 68 15.00 7.16 -6.01
C SER A 68 14.96 8.10 -4.80
N ALA A 69 14.14 9.16 -4.85
CA ALA A 69 13.98 10.07 -3.72
C ALA A 69 13.30 9.39 -2.53
N ARG A 70 12.27 8.56 -2.80
CA ARG A 70 11.64 7.74 -1.76
C ARG A 70 12.61 6.72 -1.17
N ASN A 71 13.37 6.01 -2.01
CA ASN A 71 14.29 4.97 -1.60
C ASN A 71 13.58 3.91 -0.70
N ASN A 72 14.15 3.55 0.46
CA ASN A 72 13.50 2.71 1.46
C ASN A 72 13.00 3.50 2.69
N ARG A 73 12.65 4.79 2.51
CA ARG A 73 12.08 5.59 3.59
C ARG A 73 10.78 4.97 4.08
N LYS A 74 10.59 4.97 5.39
CA LYS A 74 9.30 4.62 5.99
C LYS A 74 8.24 5.63 5.57
N TYR A 75 7.01 5.17 5.46
CA TYR A 75 5.87 6.05 5.25
C TYR A 75 5.58 6.89 6.49
N GLY A 76 5.17 8.14 6.28
CA GLY A 76 4.78 9.07 7.32
C GLY A 76 3.76 10.09 6.84
N ARG A 77 3.21 10.87 7.77
CA ARG A 77 2.15 11.85 7.50
C ARG A 77 2.62 13.00 6.63
N GLY A 78 1.69 13.53 5.86
CA GLY A 78 1.91 14.67 4.98
C GLY A 78 0.61 15.15 4.35
N THR A 79 0.72 16.08 3.42
CA THR A 79 -0.40 16.63 2.63
C THR A 79 0.06 16.96 1.21
N GLY A 80 -0.88 16.97 0.27
CA GLY A 80 -0.62 17.33 -1.12
C GLY A 80 0.04 16.23 -1.93
N THR A 81 1.03 16.57 -2.74
CA THR A 81 1.72 15.61 -3.62
C THR A 81 2.77 14.79 -2.86
N SER A 82 3.21 13.68 -3.48
CA SER A 82 4.23 12.81 -2.88
C SER A 82 5.53 13.57 -2.60
N ASN A 83 6.04 13.50 -1.37
CA ASN A 83 7.26 14.19 -0.95
C ASN A 83 7.82 13.64 0.38
N TYR A 84 8.95 14.20 0.83
CA TYR A 84 9.42 13.98 2.18
C TYR A 84 8.41 14.47 3.20
N SER A 85 8.16 13.69 4.24
CA SER A 85 7.32 14.10 5.35
C SER A 85 7.97 15.27 6.11
N THR A 86 7.18 16.29 6.40
CA THR A 86 7.57 17.38 7.31
C THR A 86 7.11 17.13 8.75
N LEU A 87 6.34 16.07 8.98
CA LEU A 87 5.72 15.76 10.25
C LEU A 87 6.36 14.54 10.94
N ASP A 88 6.82 13.58 10.18
CA ASP A 88 7.35 12.33 10.70
C ASP A 88 8.80 12.10 10.29
N PHE A 89 9.58 11.63 11.27
CA PHE A 89 10.99 11.29 11.12
C PHE A 89 11.23 9.90 11.70
N HIS A 90 12.28 9.24 11.23
CA HIS A 90 12.73 7.95 11.73
C HIS A 90 14.24 7.79 11.56
N GLU A 91 14.82 6.84 12.24
CA GLU A 91 16.17 6.39 11.90
C GLU A 91 16.15 5.66 10.55
N GLY A 92 17.10 5.94 9.71
CA GLY A 92 17.12 5.38 8.36
C GLY A 92 18.43 5.60 7.62
N LEU A 93 18.35 5.49 6.29
CA LEU A 93 19.51 5.52 5.39
C LEU A 93 20.42 6.73 5.57
N ASP A 94 19.85 7.89 5.81
CA ASP A 94 20.57 9.15 5.88
C ASP A 94 20.92 9.53 7.35
N GLY A 95 20.73 8.59 8.29
CA GLY A 95 21.01 8.77 9.71
C GLY A 95 19.77 8.97 10.59
N PRO A 96 19.96 9.29 11.87
CA PRO A 96 18.87 9.50 12.80
C PRO A 96 18.03 10.73 12.39
N ASN A 97 16.71 10.67 12.66
CA ASN A 97 15.76 11.73 12.34
C ASN A 97 15.62 12.06 10.84
N THR A 98 15.85 11.07 9.97
CA THR A 98 15.59 11.18 8.55
C THR A 98 14.10 11.36 8.30
N ALA A 99 13.73 12.27 7.38
CA ALA A 99 12.33 12.46 6.99
C ALA A 99 11.72 11.15 6.46
N ALA A 100 10.52 10.83 6.90
CA ALA A 100 9.71 9.79 6.31
C ALA A 100 9.20 10.20 4.92
N TRP A 101 8.51 9.32 4.23
CA TRP A 101 7.97 9.57 2.89
C TRP A 101 6.45 9.64 2.93
N TYR A 102 5.89 10.71 2.37
CA TYR A 102 4.46 10.85 2.13
C TYR A 102 4.14 10.50 0.67
N PRO A 103 3.25 9.52 0.39
CA PRO A 103 3.00 9.09 -0.98
C PRO A 103 2.13 10.06 -1.79
N GLY A 104 1.49 11.03 -1.15
CA GLY A 104 0.53 11.96 -1.73
C GLY A 104 -0.92 11.63 -1.37
N ASP A 105 -1.77 12.66 -1.39
CA ASP A 105 -3.19 12.55 -1.02
C ASP A 105 -3.93 11.52 -1.89
N ASP A 106 -3.63 11.47 -3.19
CA ASP A 106 -4.24 10.57 -4.17
C ASP A 106 -3.72 9.10 -4.10
N TRP A 107 -2.72 8.81 -3.27
CA TRP A 107 -2.03 7.52 -3.29
C TRP A 107 -1.80 6.91 -1.91
N LYS A 108 -2.16 7.62 -0.86
CA LYS A 108 -1.93 7.14 0.52
C LYS A 108 -2.76 5.91 0.86
N GLY A 109 -4.01 5.87 0.42
CA GLY A 109 -4.90 4.72 0.56
C GLY A 109 -4.42 3.52 -0.25
N ASP A 110 -4.00 3.74 -1.52
CA ASP A 110 -3.38 2.72 -2.36
C ASP A 110 -2.19 2.06 -1.64
N ALA A 111 -1.27 2.90 -1.12
CA ALA A 111 -0.10 2.41 -0.39
C ALA A 111 -0.50 1.62 0.85
N ALA A 112 -1.45 2.13 1.64
CA ALA A 112 -1.95 1.45 2.84
C ALA A 112 -2.53 0.07 2.52
N ARG A 113 -3.42 -0.03 1.53
CA ARG A 113 -4.04 -1.30 1.12
C ARG A 113 -3.02 -2.31 0.57
N MET A 114 -1.94 -1.83 -0.05
CA MET A 114 -0.82 -2.70 -0.45
C MET A 114 -0.02 -3.23 0.73
N ILE A 115 0.29 -2.38 1.72
CA ILE A 115 0.97 -2.80 2.94
C ILE A 115 0.11 -3.79 3.74
N MET A 116 -1.19 -3.53 3.87
CA MET A 116 -2.15 -4.44 4.49
C MET A 116 -2.16 -5.82 3.82
N TYR A 117 -2.20 -5.83 2.47
CA TYR A 117 -2.14 -7.06 1.69
C TYR A 117 -0.83 -7.82 1.92
N MET A 118 0.31 -7.12 1.86
CA MET A 118 1.61 -7.75 2.06
C MET A 118 1.73 -8.36 3.45
N TYR A 119 1.23 -7.68 4.46
CA TYR A 119 1.22 -8.20 5.82
C TYR A 119 0.28 -9.39 5.97
N MET A 120 -0.95 -9.29 5.45
CA MET A 120 -1.93 -10.39 5.48
C MET A 120 -1.39 -11.66 4.81
N ARG A 121 -0.68 -11.50 3.68
CA ARG A 121 -0.21 -12.63 2.88
C ARG A 121 1.10 -13.23 3.39
N TYR A 122 2.02 -12.40 3.88
CA TYR A 122 3.40 -12.80 4.18
C TYR A 122 3.77 -12.68 5.66
N GLY A 123 2.85 -12.25 6.50
CA GLY A 123 3.00 -12.21 7.96
C GLY A 123 4.23 -11.45 8.42
N SER A 124 5.01 -12.06 9.29
CA SER A 124 6.20 -11.47 9.92
C SER A 124 7.30 -11.05 8.95
N VAL A 125 7.27 -11.52 7.71
CA VAL A 125 8.23 -11.08 6.68
C VAL A 125 7.97 -9.63 6.27
N CYS A 126 6.69 -9.20 6.24
CA CYS A 126 6.26 -7.91 5.75
C CYS A 126 5.51 -7.11 6.83
N LEU A 127 6.19 -6.79 7.94
CA LEU A 127 5.57 -6.06 9.05
C LEU A 127 5.28 -4.59 8.69
N PRO A 128 4.06 -4.09 8.92
CA PRO A 128 3.73 -2.67 8.74
C PRO A 128 4.60 -1.72 9.56
N THR A 129 4.97 -2.12 10.78
CA THR A 129 5.89 -1.36 11.66
C THR A 129 7.30 -1.20 11.08
N ALA A 130 7.72 -2.07 10.17
CA ALA A 130 9.00 -1.93 9.48
C ALA A 130 8.97 -0.81 8.43
N VAL A 131 7.80 -0.48 7.86
CA VAL A 131 7.68 0.39 6.68
C VAL A 131 6.90 1.67 6.91
N GLY A 132 6.36 1.88 8.11
CA GLY A 132 5.64 3.10 8.45
C GLY A 132 6.07 3.67 9.80
N VAL A 133 5.79 4.96 10.01
CA VAL A 133 5.98 5.70 11.26
C VAL A 133 4.60 5.93 11.89
N GLY A 134 4.44 5.60 13.15
CA GLY A 134 3.17 5.85 13.86
C GLY A 134 2.96 4.92 15.04
N SER A 135 1.83 5.13 15.72
CA SER A 135 1.34 4.34 16.85
C SER A 135 0.60 3.07 16.41
N LYS A 136 0.29 2.24 17.39
CA LYS A 136 -0.57 1.05 17.27
C LYS A 136 -1.63 1.10 18.39
N GLU A 137 -2.48 2.11 18.37
CA GLU A 137 -3.46 2.34 19.45
C GLU A 137 -4.69 1.44 19.29
N PHE A 138 -5.04 1.10 18.05
CA PHE A 138 -6.26 0.35 17.73
C PHE A 138 -6.09 -1.17 17.82
N THR A 139 -4.86 -1.68 17.77
CA THR A 139 -4.62 -3.12 17.76
C THR A 139 -3.35 -3.50 18.52
N GLN A 140 -3.32 -4.72 19.06
CA GLN A 140 -2.11 -5.35 19.61
C GLN A 140 -1.21 -5.95 18.51
N ASP A 141 -1.69 -5.98 17.29
CA ASP A 141 -1.00 -6.49 16.11
C ASP A 141 0.06 -5.49 15.60
N GLU A 142 0.79 -5.84 14.53
CA GLU A 142 1.85 -5.00 13.94
C GLU A 142 1.32 -3.95 12.95
N MET A 143 0.00 -3.85 12.77
CA MET A 143 -0.62 -2.80 11.96
C MET A 143 -0.53 -1.44 12.67
N ILE A 144 -0.05 -0.42 11.96
CA ILE A 144 0.03 0.95 12.50
C ILE A 144 -1.18 1.78 12.11
N ASP A 145 -1.55 2.70 12.97
CA ASP A 145 -2.74 3.55 12.86
C ASP A 145 -2.70 4.42 11.59
N LEU A 146 -1.50 4.81 11.14
CA LEU A 146 -1.30 5.57 9.91
C LEU A 146 -1.93 4.91 8.68
N PHE A 147 -1.72 3.60 8.52
CA PHE A 147 -2.27 2.89 7.35
C PHE A 147 -3.78 2.70 7.47
N LEU A 148 -4.29 2.47 8.69
CA LEU A 148 -5.74 2.39 8.94
C LEU A 148 -6.40 3.73 8.62
N GLN A 149 -5.80 4.84 9.03
CA GLN A 149 -6.28 6.18 8.73
C GLN A 149 -6.27 6.47 7.23
N TRP A 150 -5.19 6.15 6.53
CA TRP A 150 -5.08 6.35 5.08
C TRP A 150 -6.10 5.54 4.28
N ASN A 151 -6.39 4.32 4.72
CA ASN A 151 -7.43 3.48 4.09
C ASN A 151 -8.84 4.11 4.17
N VAL A 152 -9.09 4.94 5.20
CA VAL A 152 -10.35 5.67 5.34
C VAL A 152 -10.35 6.97 4.55
N GLU A 153 -9.23 7.70 4.59
CA GLU A 153 -9.13 9.04 4.01
C GLU A 153 -9.02 9.06 2.49
N ASP A 154 -8.50 8.00 1.90
CA ASP A 154 -8.31 7.86 0.45
C ASP A 154 -9.04 6.60 -0.04
N PRO A 155 -10.30 6.76 -0.51
CA PRO A 155 -11.14 5.67 -0.98
C PRO A 155 -10.54 4.92 -2.17
N VAL A 156 -10.99 3.67 -2.37
CA VAL A 156 -10.51 2.82 -3.46
C VAL A 156 -10.74 3.47 -4.82
N SER A 157 -9.67 3.69 -5.55
CA SER A 157 -9.67 4.28 -6.88
C SER A 157 -10.09 3.27 -7.97
N ASP A 158 -10.51 3.77 -9.12
CA ASP A 158 -10.82 2.91 -10.27
C ASP A 158 -9.57 2.23 -10.84
N VAL A 159 -8.40 2.83 -10.66
CA VAL A 159 -7.11 2.22 -11.00
C VAL A 159 -6.85 0.98 -10.15
N GLU A 160 -7.11 1.04 -8.84
CA GLU A 160 -6.99 -0.12 -7.95
C GLU A 160 -7.96 -1.23 -8.34
N LYS A 161 -9.24 -0.90 -8.56
CA LYS A 161 -10.28 -1.86 -8.98
C LYS A 161 -9.89 -2.57 -10.28
N THR A 162 -9.45 -1.80 -11.27
CA THR A 162 -9.04 -2.31 -12.58
C THR A 162 -7.84 -3.24 -12.45
N ARG A 163 -6.83 -2.85 -11.67
CA ARG A 163 -5.66 -3.69 -11.39
C ARG A 163 -6.03 -4.97 -10.67
N ASN A 164 -6.91 -4.88 -9.67
CA ASN A 164 -7.35 -6.03 -8.90
C ASN A 164 -8.02 -7.08 -9.79
N SER A 165 -8.92 -6.62 -10.67
CA SER A 165 -9.59 -7.48 -11.65
C SER A 165 -8.63 -8.02 -12.73
N TYR A 166 -7.63 -7.24 -13.14
CA TYR A 166 -6.61 -7.69 -14.07
C TYR A 166 -5.78 -8.85 -13.51
N HIS A 167 -5.32 -8.72 -12.27
CA HIS A 167 -4.46 -9.72 -11.64
C HIS A 167 -5.20 -10.99 -11.22
N GLU A 168 -6.51 -10.92 -10.97
CA GLU A 168 -7.33 -12.09 -10.73
C GLU A 168 -7.42 -13.02 -11.95
N ASN A 169 -7.55 -12.45 -13.14
CA ASN A 169 -7.76 -13.21 -14.36
C ASN A 169 -6.45 -13.74 -14.93
N THR A 170 -6.18 -15.01 -14.70
CA THR A 170 -4.96 -15.71 -15.16
C THR A 170 -4.80 -15.79 -16.70
N SER A 171 -5.84 -15.43 -17.45
CA SER A 171 -5.73 -15.29 -18.91
C SER A 171 -5.00 -14.02 -19.33
N ASN A 172 -4.86 -13.04 -18.43
CA ASN A 172 -4.12 -11.83 -18.71
C ASN A 172 -2.61 -12.07 -18.59
N TYR A 173 -1.84 -11.35 -19.41
CA TYR A 173 -0.40 -11.43 -19.34
C TYR A 173 0.16 -11.01 -17.98
N ALA A 174 0.97 -11.86 -17.38
CA ALA A 174 1.59 -11.64 -16.07
C ALA A 174 0.57 -11.42 -14.90
N ALA A 175 -0.67 -11.87 -15.06
CA ALA A 175 -1.61 -11.90 -13.97
C ALA A 175 -1.21 -12.93 -12.91
N GLN A 176 -1.53 -12.63 -11.65
CA GLN A 176 -1.09 -13.44 -10.51
C GLN A 176 -2.11 -14.48 -10.06
N GLY A 177 -3.37 -14.36 -10.47
CA GLY A 177 -4.46 -15.28 -10.13
C GLY A 177 -5.07 -15.05 -8.75
N ASN A 178 -4.91 -13.86 -8.17
CA ASN A 178 -5.51 -13.50 -6.90
C ASN A 178 -5.87 -12.01 -6.83
N ARG A 179 -6.58 -11.64 -5.77
CA ARG A 179 -7.03 -10.26 -5.49
C ARG A 179 -6.44 -9.75 -4.19
N ASN A 180 -6.35 -8.43 -4.08
CA ASN A 180 -6.16 -7.74 -2.81
C ASN A 180 -7.54 -7.50 -2.17
N PRO A 181 -7.88 -8.16 -1.05
CA PRO A 181 -9.21 -8.07 -0.46
C PRO A 181 -9.52 -6.68 0.13
N PHE A 182 -8.51 -5.91 0.47
CA PHE A 182 -8.69 -4.54 1.00
C PHE A 182 -9.08 -3.53 -0.10
N ILE A 183 -8.89 -3.89 -1.38
CA ILE A 183 -9.46 -3.16 -2.52
C ILE A 183 -10.92 -3.57 -2.71
N ASP A 184 -11.26 -4.84 -2.51
CA ASP A 184 -12.63 -5.34 -2.68
C ASP A 184 -13.55 -4.81 -1.59
N ASN A 185 -13.07 -4.78 -0.34
CA ASN A 185 -13.78 -4.18 0.79
C ASN A 185 -12.80 -3.56 1.81
N PRO A 186 -12.57 -2.25 1.77
CA PRO A 186 -11.70 -1.56 2.73
C PRO A 186 -12.07 -1.77 4.19
N TYR A 187 -13.36 -2.00 4.48
CA TYR A 187 -13.86 -2.26 5.83
C TYR A 187 -13.24 -3.51 6.49
N LEU A 188 -12.70 -4.44 5.71
CA LEU A 188 -11.99 -5.59 6.25
C LEU A 188 -10.83 -5.17 7.16
N ALA A 189 -10.11 -4.10 6.83
CA ALA A 189 -9.04 -3.56 7.67
C ALA A 189 -9.58 -3.11 9.03
N THR A 190 -10.71 -2.39 9.04
CA THR A 190 -11.39 -1.98 10.29
C THR A 190 -11.81 -3.19 11.13
N ARG A 191 -12.30 -4.25 10.51
CA ARG A 191 -12.74 -5.47 11.21
C ARG A 191 -11.57 -6.26 11.81
N ILE A 192 -10.42 -6.24 11.15
CA ILE A 192 -9.24 -7.01 11.58
C ILE A 192 -8.45 -6.24 12.64
N TRP A 193 -8.20 -4.95 12.39
CA TRP A 193 -7.26 -4.15 13.18
C TRP A 193 -7.89 -2.98 13.94
N GLY A 194 -9.17 -2.69 13.73
CA GLY A 194 -9.84 -1.57 14.39
C GLY A 194 -9.65 -0.24 13.65
N GLY A 195 -9.71 0.86 14.41
CA GLY A 195 -9.62 2.22 13.88
C GLY A 195 -10.94 2.77 13.36
N ASN A 196 -10.88 3.89 12.65
CA ASN A 196 -12.04 4.51 12.04
C ASN A 196 -12.64 3.61 10.96
N SER A 197 -13.97 3.64 10.82
CA SER A 197 -14.68 2.78 9.87
C SER A 197 -14.35 3.18 8.44
N ALA A 198 -13.70 2.29 7.70
CA ALA A 198 -13.53 2.42 6.26
C ALA A 198 -14.82 2.07 5.50
N GLU A 199 -14.84 2.33 4.18
CA GLU A 199 -15.98 2.04 3.33
C GLU A 199 -16.29 0.52 3.31
N ASP A 200 -17.56 0.17 3.59
CA ASP A 200 -18.06 -1.19 3.45
C ASP A 200 -18.74 -1.37 2.08
N THR A 201 -17.98 -1.74 1.09
CA THR A 201 -18.47 -1.92 -0.29
C THR A 201 -19.41 -3.11 -0.44
N TRP A 202 -19.33 -4.08 0.45
CA TRP A 202 -20.21 -5.25 0.43
C TRP A 202 -21.52 -5.03 1.20
N GLY A 203 -21.57 -4.01 2.09
CA GLY A 203 -22.74 -3.69 2.89
C GLY A 203 -23.11 -4.73 3.95
N ILE A 204 -22.22 -5.70 4.21
CA ILE A 204 -22.50 -6.81 5.15
C ILE A 204 -22.24 -6.44 6.61
N TYR A 205 -21.50 -5.36 6.85
CA TYR A 205 -21.15 -4.91 8.20
C TYR A 205 -21.90 -3.65 8.64
N LYS A 206 -22.69 -3.04 7.75
CA LYS A 206 -23.45 -1.81 8.03
C LYS A 206 -24.62 -1.98 9.01
N ASN A 207 -25.16 -3.17 9.09
CA ASN A 207 -26.10 -3.52 10.14
C ASN A 207 -25.27 -4.12 11.26
N SER A 208 -24.98 -3.35 12.29
CA SER A 208 -24.50 -3.91 13.54
C SER A 208 -25.52 -4.98 13.94
N ASP A 209 -25.11 -6.24 13.89
CA ASP A 209 -25.80 -7.29 14.58
C ASP A 209 -25.73 -6.92 16.07
N THR A 210 -26.76 -6.22 16.54
CA THR A 210 -26.94 -5.89 17.94
C THR A 210 -27.50 -7.08 18.72
N GLN A 211 -27.78 -8.19 18.05
CA GLN A 211 -28.19 -9.44 18.69
C GLN A 211 -26.95 -10.15 19.23
N ALA A 212 -26.88 -10.26 20.53
CA ALA A 212 -25.92 -11.16 21.17
C ALA A 212 -26.09 -12.58 20.57
N PRO A 213 -24.98 -13.31 20.34
CA PRO A 213 -25.07 -14.68 19.85
C PRO A 213 -26.04 -15.47 20.71
N THR A 214 -27.05 -16.09 20.09
CA THR A 214 -27.94 -17.00 20.81
C THR A 214 -27.09 -18.13 21.37
N THR A 215 -27.28 -18.43 22.65
CA THR A 215 -26.66 -19.59 23.29
C THR A 215 -26.94 -20.82 22.40
N PRO A 216 -25.92 -21.61 22.04
CA PRO A 216 -26.17 -22.84 21.26
C PRO A 216 -27.20 -23.72 21.99
N ALA A 217 -28.26 -24.08 21.31
CA ALA A 217 -29.19 -25.09 21.85
C ALA A 217 -28.38 -26.38 22.10
N ASN A 218 -28.50 -26.92 23.30
CA ASN A 218 -27.83 -28.17 23.67
C ASN A 218 -28.07 -29.22 22.57
N VAL A 219 -26.98 -29.63 21.92
CA VAL A 219 -26.98 -30.79 21.06
C VAL A 219 -26.94 -32.00 21.98
N THR A 220 -28.07 -32.65 22.14
CA THR A 220 -28.15 -33.96 22.82
C THR A 220 -27.71 -35.07 21.87
#